data_345ed5ff147a3c67d30b97dd4c55de48
#
_entry.id   345ed5ff147a3c67d30b97dd4c55de48
#
_cell.length_a   1.000
_cell.length_b   1.000
_cell.length_c   1.000
_cell.angle_alpha   90.00
_cell.angle_beta   90.00
_cell.angle_gamma   90.00
#
_symmetry.space_group_name_H-M   'P 1'
#
loop_
_entity.id
_entity.type
_entity.pdbx_description
1 polymer ?
#
loop_
_entity_poly.entity_id
_entity_poly.type
_entity_poly.pdbx_seq_one_letter_code
_entity_poly.pdbx_strand_id
1 'polypeptide(L)'
;MMPTTIALPSTDQEIGPRRPGAIYQNTDGRFEVLALITHPGEAAKLLRRDSARWAVIVRDTLRPDGQPFAVGSVWTTSDYLIRSAKEAAPSAAFAPAA
;
A
#
# COMPACT_ATOMS: atom_id res chain seq x y z
N MET A 1 -20.95 4.18 24.43
CA MET A 1 -20.60 4.40 23.93
C MET A 1 -19.74 4.32 23.48
N MET A 2 -19.19 4.23 23.15
CA MET A 2 -18.42 4.16 22.79
C MET A 2 -17.71 4.75 22.31
N PRO A 3 -17.36 4.92 22.37
CA PRO A 3 -16.67 5.60 22.06
C PRO A 3 -15.79 5.72 21.34
N THR A 4 -15.60 5.48 21.24
CA THR A 4 -14.98 5.48 20.66
C THR A 4 -14.37 5.64 19.83
N THR A 5 -14.34 5.61 19.88
CA THR A 5 -13.71 5.69 19.29
C THR A 5 -13.18 6.28 18.48
N ILE A 6 -12.98 6.25 18.62
CA ILE A 6 -12.81 7.03 18.11
C ILE A 6 -11.80 7.70 17.70
N ALA A 7 -11.20 8.15 17.91
CA ALA A 7 -10.25 9.15 17.64
C ALA A 7 -9.04 8.66 16.89
N LEU A 8 -8.70 7.44 16.93
CA LEU A 8 -7.53 6.93 16.24
C LEU A 8 -7.89 6.40 14.86
N PRO A 9 -7.17 6.80 13.82
CA PRO A 9 -7.40 6.23 12.50
C PRO A 9 -7.06 4.74 12.52
N SER A 10 -7.80 3.96 11.79
CA SER A 10 -7.52 2.54 11.68
C SER A 10 -6.35 2.33 10.71
N THR A 11 -5.71 1.18 10.79
CA THR A 11 -4.68 0.80 9.84
C THR A 11 -5.22 0.86 8.42
N ASP A 12 -6.45 0.43 8.20
CA ASP A 12 -7.06 0.49 6.87
C ASP A 12 -7.17 1.90 6.34
N GLN A 13 -7.49 2.86 7.20
CA GLN A 13 -7.56 4.26 6.79
C GLN A 13 -6.18 4.80 6.44
N GLU A 14 -5.18 4.41 7.20
CA GLU A 14 -3.81 4.83 6.95
C GLU A 14 -3.27 4.27 5.64
N ILE A 15 -3.58 3.03 5.34
CA ILE A 15 -3.16 2.39 4.11
C ILE A 15 -3.95 2.90 2.91
N GLY A 16 -5.22 3.25 3.12
CA GLY A 16 -6.11 3.69 2.07
C GLY A 16 -6.39 2.58 1.07
N PRO A 17 -6.51 2.90 -0.20
CA PRO A 17 -6.81 1.90 -1.23
C PRO A 17 -5.60 1.11 -1.72
N ARG A 18 -4.45 1.24 -1.05
CA ARG A 18 -3.23 0.57 -1.48
C ARG A 18 -3.29 -0.91 -1.11
N ARG A 19 -3.70 -1.73 -2.06
CA ARG A 19 -3.77 -3.19 -1.92
C ARG A 19 -2.97 -3.81 -3.06
N PRO A 20 -2.49 -5.04 -2.94
CA PRO A 20 -1.72 -5.67 -4.02
C PRO A 20 -2.42 -5.56 -5.36
N GLY A 21 -1.74 -5.07 -6.36
CA GLY A 21 -2.29 -4.84 -7.70
C GLY A 21 -2.71 -3.41 -7.96
N ALA A 22 -2.88 -2.59 -6.92
CA ALA A 22 -3.26 -1.19 -7.11
C ALA A 22 -2.06 -0.38 -7.61
N ILE A 23 -2.36 0.66 -8.36
CA ILE A 23 -1.35 1.64 -8.78
C ILE A 23 -1.83 3.01 -8.28
N TYR A 24 -0.99 3.73 -7.58
CA TYR A 24 -1.31 5.06 -7.10
C TYR A 24 -0.20 6.04 -7.45
N GLN A 25 -0.52 7.30 -7.37
CA GLN A 25 0.41 8.37 -7.73
C GLN A 25 0.35 9.49 -6.70
N ASN A 26 1.49 10.13 -6.51
CA ASN A 26 1.59 11.35 -5.70
C ASN A 26 2.74 12.17 -6.25
N THR A 27 3.19 13.20 -5.50
CA THR A 27 4.26 14.06 -5.96
C THR A 27 5.59 13.35 -6.10
N ASP A 28 5.74 12.20 -5.44
CA ASP A 28 7.00 11.43 -5.49
C ASP A 28 7.08 10.49 -6.69
N GLY A 29 5.95 10.12 -7.27
CA GLY A 29 5.96 9.23 -8.41
C GLY A 29 4.70 8.39 -8.53
N ARG A 30 4.78 7.35 -9.35
CA ARG A 30 3.69 6.42 -9.58
C ARG A 30 4.15 5.03 -9.17
N PHE A 31 3.39 4.39 -8.31
CA PHE A 31 3.81 3.16 -7.65
C PHE A 31 2.78 2.05 -7.79
N GLU A 32 3.26 0.85 -8.08
CA GLU A 32 2.43 -0.34 -8.09
C GLU A 32 2.60 -1.05 -6.76
N VAL A 33 1.51 -1.39 -6.10
CA VAL A 33 1.54 -2.11 -4.83
C VAL A 33 1.76 -3.59 -5.10
N LEU A 34 2.82 -4.15 -4.55
CA LEU A 34 3.18 -5.55 -4.73
C LEU A 34 2.74 -6.42 -3.56
N ALA A 35 2.80 -5.86 -2.35
CA ALA A 35 2.44 -6.60 -1.16
C ALA A 35 2.05 -5.63 -0.05
N LEU A 36 1.28 -6.14 0.92
CA LEU A 36 0.89 -5.38 2.08
C LEU A 36 1.38 -6.15 3.30
N ILE A 37 2.20 -5.52 4.11
CA ILE A 37 2.75 -6.13 5.33
C ILE A 37 1.98 -5.54 6.50
N THR A 38 1.23 -6.36 7.20
CA THR A 38 0.45 -5.91 8.35
C THR A 38 0.98 -6.46 9.67
N HIS A 39 2.09 -7.17 9.64
CA HIS A 39 2.73 -7.68 10.84
C HIS A 39 3.66 -6.59 11.40
N PRO A 40 3.40 -6.08 12.62
CA PRO A 40 4.17 -4.95 13.13
C PRO A 40 5.68 -5.20 13.20
N GLY A 41 6.09 -6.39 13.59
CA GLY A 41 7.52 -6.68 13.67
C GLY A 41 8.21 -6.60 12.32
N GLU A 42 7.57 -7.12 11.28
CA GLU A 42 8.14 -7.04 9.95
C GLU A 42 8.11 -5.62 9.41
N ALA A 43 7.01 -4.90 9.63
CA ALA A 43 6.90 -3.52 9.19
C ALA A 43 7.98 -2.65 9.85
N ALA A 44 8.20 -2.83 11.13
CA ALA A 44 9.22 -2.07 11.85
C ALA A 44 10.60 -2.30 11.26
N LYS A 45 10.93 -3.53 10.92
CA LYS A 45 12.22 -3.85 10.31
C LYS A 45 12.36 -3.24 8.93
N LEU A 46 11.33 -3.37 8.10
CA LEU A 46 11.39 -2.87 6.73
C LEU A 46 11.50 -1.36 6.68
N LEU A 47 10.81 -0.66 7.57
CA LEU A 47 10.80 0.79 7.57
C LEU A 47 11.85 1.39 8.51
N ARG A 48 12.49 0.54 9.31
CA ARG A 48 13.48 0.96 10.31
C ARG A 48 12.86 1.96 11.29
N ARG A 49 11.62 1.67 11.69
CA ARG A 49 10.88 2.49 12.65
C ARG A 49 10.16 1.56 13.61
N ASP A 50 10.50 1.66 14.90
CA ASP A 50 9.92 0.78 15.91
C ASP A 50 8.41 0.92 16.04
N SER A 51 7.87 2.09 15.72
CA SER A 51 6.45 2.33 15.84
C SER A 51 5.65 1.91 14.62
N ALA A 52 6.31 1.44 13.57
CA ALA A 52 5.60 1.05 12.35
C ALA A 52 4.78 -0.20 12.61
N ARG A 53 3.54 -0.20 12.16
CA ARG A 53 2.63 -1.32 12.34
C ARG A 53 2.26 -1.97 11.01
N TRP A 54 2.53 -1.32 9.92
CA TRP A 54 2.25 -1.82 8.58
C TRP A 54 3.24 -1.20 7.59
N ALA A 55 3.38 -1.84 6.44
CA ALA A 55 4.19 -1.32 5.35
C ALA A 55 3.56 -1.77 4.03
N VAL A 56 3.70 -0.94 3.01
CA VAL A 56 3.27 -1.27 1.66
C VAL A 56 4.52 -1.48 0.82
N ILE A 57 4.64 -2.63 0.18
CA ILE A 57 5.76 -2.89 -0.71
C ILE A 57 5.35 -2.45 -2.10
N VAL A 58 6.11 -1.55 -2.69
CA VAL A 58 5.76 -0.96 -3.96
C VAL A 58 6.93 -1.00 -4.92
N ARG A 59 6.62 -0.81 -6.19
CA ARG A 59 7.62 -0.67 -7.25
C ARG A 59 7.28 0.60 -8.03
N ASP A 60 8.30 1.40 -8.34
CA ASP A 60 8.12 2.60 -9.16
C ASP A 60 7.81 2.17 -10.58
N THR A 61 6.63 2.48 -11.08
CA THR A 61 6.23 2.08 -12.43
C THR A 61 6.97 2.85 -13.51
N LEU A 62 7.58 3.95 -13.15
CA LEU A 62 8.37 4.74 -14.10
C LEU A 62 9.80 4.22 -14.22
N ARG A 63 10.15 3.23 -13.41
CA ARG A 63 11.45 2.58 -13.44
C ARG A 63 11.24 1.07 -13.50
N PRO A 64 11.04 0.51 -14.68
CA PRO A 64 10.68 -0.91 -14.82
C PRO A 64 11.68 -1.87 -14.16
N ASP A 65 12.95 -1.49 -14.12
CA ASP A 65 13.98 -2.32 -13.49
C ASP A 65 14.30 -1.87 -12.06
N GLY A 66 13.46 -0.99 -11.49
CA GLY A 66 13.68 -0.56 -10.11
C GLY A 66 13.36 -1.65 -9.11
N GLN A 67 14.08 -1.63 -7.99
CA GLN A 67 13.86 -2.60 -6.93
C GLN A 67 12.63 -2.22 -6.11
N PRO A 68 11.87 -3.22 -5.64
CA PRO A 68 10.78 -2.93 -4.72
C PRO A 68 11.30 -2.31 -3.43
N PHE A 69 10.48 -1.50 -2.80
CA PHE A 69 10.84 -0.88 -1.52
C PHE A 69 9.59 -0.71 -0.65
N ALA A 70 9.81 -0.46 0.63
CA ALA A 70 8.73 -0.35 1.60
C ALA A 70 8.35 1.10 1.83
N VAL A 71 7.05 1.35 1.94
CA VAL A 71 6.49 2.67 2.21
C VAL A 71 5.62 2.60 3.46
N GLY A 72 5.78 3.54 4.35
CA GLY A 72 5.00 3.60 5.59
C GLY A 72 4.23 4.89 5.79
N SER A 73 4.14 5.73 4.76
CA SER A 73 3.43 6.99 4.89
C SER A 73 1.92 6.79 4.78
N VAL A 74 1.17 7.55 5.56
CA VAL A 74 -0.28 7.49 5.60
C VAL A 74 -0.86 8.02 4.29
N TRP A 75 -1.92 7.38 3.81
CA TRP A 75 -2.66 7.84 2.63
C TRP A 75 -3.24 9.23 2.91
N THR A 76 -2.99 10.17 2.02
CA THR A 76 -3.48 11.54 2.18
C THR A 76 -4.17 12.02 0.91
N THR A 77 -4.69 13.23 0.94
CA THR A 77 -5.34 13.81 -0.23
C THR A 77 -4.36 14.11 -1.37
N SER A 78 -3.06 14.04 -1.10
CA SER A 78 -2.05 14.19 -2.16
C SER A 78 -1.89 12.92 -2.97
N ASP A 79 -2.42 11.81 -2.48
CA ASP A 79 -2.32 10.52 -3.15
C ASP A 79 -3.59 10.25 -3.92
N TYR A 80 -3.49 9.63 -5.07
CA TYR A 80 -4.69 9.24 -5.80
C TYR A 80 -4.45 7.95 -6.56
N LEU A 81 -5.54 7.22 -6.76
CA LEU A 81 -5.49 5.92 -7.36
C LEU A 81 -5.51 6.03 -8.88
N ILE A 82 -4.59 5.35 -9.54
CA ILE A 82 -4.58 5.23 -11.00
C ILE A 82 -5.35 3.97 -11.39
N ARG A 83 -5.15 2.88 -10.64
CA ARG A 83 -5.82 1.62 -10.89
C ARG A 83 -6.08 0.95 -9.54
N SER A 84 -7.30 0.52 -9.29
CA SER A 84 -7.59 -0.16 -8.04
C SER A 84 -7.09 -1.61 -8.08
N ALA A 85 -6.91 -2.21 -6.92
CA ALA A 85 -6.56 -3.61 -6.85
C ALA A 85 -7.64 -4.47 -7.51
N LYS A 86 -8.89 -4.05 -7.37
CA LYS A 86 -10.00 -4.77 -7.98
C LYS A 86 -9.93 -4.73 -9.51
N GLU A 87 -9.51 -3.61 -10.06
CA GLU A 87 -9.34 -3.49 -11.50
C GLU A 87 -8.19 -4.35 -12.01
N ALA A 88 -7.19 -4.58 -11.19
CA ALA A 88 -6.07 -5.43 -11.56
C ALA A 88 -6.44 -6.91 -11.50
N ALA A 89 -7.45 -7.25 -10.71
CA ALA A 89 -7.81 -8.64 -10.51
C ALA A 89 -8.04 -9.43 -11.79
N PRO A 90 -8.67 -8.88 -12.81
CA PRO A 90 -8.86 -9.66 -14.01
C PRO A 90 -7.59 -10.18 -14.61
N SER A 91 -6.57 -9.38 -14.65
CA SER A 91 -5.35 -9.86 -15.22
C SER A 91 -4.72 -10.89 -14.34
N ALA A 92 -4.83 -10.73 -13.08
CA ALA A 92 -4.30 -11.71 -12.19
C ALA A 92 -5.06 -13.00 -12.32
N ALA A 93 -6.32 -12.85 -12.50
CA ALA A 93 -7.13 -14.01 -12.53
C ALA A 93 -6.84 -14.86 -13.70
N PHE A 94 -6.42 -14.27 -14.74
CA PHE A 94 -6.21 -15.04 -15.79
C PHE A 94 -5.15 -15.87 -15.57
N ALA A 95 -4.58 -15.47 -14.70
CA ALA A 95 -3.69 -16.31 -14.47
C ALA A 95 -4.27 -17.57 -14.59
N PRO A 96 -4.83 -17.70 -14.93
CA PRO A 96 -5.28 -18.68 -15.17
C PRO A 96 -5.53 -19.37 -15.74
N ALA A 97 -5.53 -19.00 -15.68
CA ALA A 97 -5.84 -19.49 -16.07
C ALA A 97 -6.07 -20.18 -16.36
N ALA A 98 -5.99 -19.99 -16.30
CA ALA A 98 -6.15 -20.71 -16.46
C ALA A 98 -6.30 -21.35 -16.62
#